data_e2867a43581e8c79f29c620135e36b0e
#
_entry.id   e2867a43581e8c79f29c620135e36b0e
#
_cell.length_a   1.000
_cell.length_b   1.000
_cell.length_c   1.000
_cell.angle_alpha   90.00
_cell.angle_beta   90.00
_cell.angle_gamma   90.00
#
_symmetry.space_group_name_H-M   'P 1'
#
loop_
_entity.id
_entity.type
_entity.pdbx_description
1 polymer ?
#
loop_
_entity_poly.entity_id
_entity_poly.type
_entity_poly.pdbx_seq_one_letter_code
_entity_poly.pdbx_strand_id
1 'polypeptide(L)' 'MKVYGRSSDAPDKLLLMDEVSFLAGPEQLRSLARFFLAQAVVQESAHGADHAHYSDSRDAIPSDVEIVVADPAAFAK' A
#
# COMPACT_ATOMS: atom_id res chain seq x y z
N MET A 1 8.68 4.35 -8.99
CA MET A 1 7.97 3.60 -7.93
C MET A 1 8.90 2.57 -7.32
N LYS A 2 8.90 2.46 -6.02
CA LYS A 2 9.62 1.39 -5.32
C LYS A 2 8.64 0.58 -4.52
N VAL A 3 8.84 -0.74 -4.49
CA VAL A 3 8.00 -1.66 -3.72
C VAL A 3 8.89 -2.41 -2.74
N TYR A 4 8.48 -2.36 -1.47
CA TYR A 4 9.15 -3.08 -0.39
C TYR A 4 8.20 -4.13 0.17
N GLY A 5 8.75 -5.20 0.67
CA GLY A 5 7.95 -6.26 1.25
C GLY A 5 8.66 -6.95 2.41
N ARG A 6 7.87 -7.61 3.23
CA ARG A 6 8.36 -8.48 4.31
C ARG A 6 7.77 -9.85 4.13
N SER A 7 8.61 -10.86 4.30
CA SER A 7 8.16 -12.25 4.27
C SER A 7 7.71 -12.66 5.68
N SER A 8 6.70 -13.54 5.76
CA SER A 8 6.30 -14.12 7.05
C SER A 8 7.40 -14.95 7.69
N ASP A 9 8.35 -15.46 6.88
CA ASP A 9 9.49 -16.23 7.39
C ASP A 9 10.58 -15.35 8.00
N ALA A 10 10.64 -14.07 7.59
CA ALA A 10 11.62 -13.12 8.09
C ALA A 10 10.96 -11.73 8.23
N PRO A 11 10.04 -11.58 9.20
CA PRO A 11 9.21 -10.38 9.29
C PRO A 11 9.95 -9.10 9.65
N ASP A 12 11.17 -9.21 10.17
CA ASP A 12 12.02 -8.07 10.51
C ASP A 12 12.90 -7.59 9.35
N LYS A 13 12.82 -8.26 8.20
CA LYS A 13 13.65 -7.95 7.04
C LYS A 13 12.82 -7.22 5.97
N LEU A 14 13.19 -5.99 5.67
CA LEU A 14 12.56 -5.23 4.58
C LEU A 14 13.33 -5.49 3.28
N LEU A 15 12.63 -5.99 2.28
CA LEU A 15 13.22 -6.35 0.99
C LEU A 15 12.75 -5.38 -0.10
N LEU A 16 13.66 -4.93 -0.94
CA LEU A 16 13.31 -4.16 -2.13
C LEU A 16 12.95 -5.16 -3.23
N MET A 17 11.76 -5.02 -3.77
CA MET A 17 11.20 -5.97 -4.72
C MET A 17 11.39 -5.50 -6.15
N ASP A 18 11.78 -6.40 -7.05
CA ASP A 18 11.80 -6.15 -8.48
C ASP A 18 10.43 -6.38 -9.11
N GLU A 19 9.66 -7.26 -8.52
CA GLU A 19 8.36 -7.66 -9.03
C GLU A 19 7.43 -7.93 -7.86
N VAL A 20 6.16 -7.59 -8.01
CA VAL A 20 5.14 -7.94 -7.03
C VAL A 20 3.96 -8.56 -7.79
N SER A 21 3.39 -9.62 -7.23
CA SER A 21 2.24 -10.32 -7.80
C SER A 21 1.10 -10.30 -6.79
N PHE A 22 -0.09 -9.91 -7.24
CA PHE A 22 -1.29 -9.93 -6.41
C PHE A 22 -2.17 -11.09 -6.86
N LEU A 23 -2.27 -12.11 -6.03
CA LEU A 23 -3.17 -13.22 -6.26
C LEU A 23 -4.48 -12.90 -5.53
N ALA A 24 -5.42 -12.28 -6.24
CA ALA A 24 -6.62 -11.73 -5.64
C ALA A 24 -7.78 -11.77 -6.62
N GLY A 25 -9.00 -11.92 -6.10
CA GLY A 25 -10.21 -11.92 -6.91
C GLY A 25 -10.71 -10.51 -7.22
N PRO A 26 -11.81 -10.42 -8.01
CA PRO A 26 -12.30 -9.12 -8.49
C PRO A 26 -12.70 -8.14 -7.40
N GLU A 27 -13.33 -8.62 -6.32
CA GLU A 27 -13.76 -7.74 -5.23
C GLU A 27 -12.57 -7.12 -4.51
N GLN A 28 -11.56 -7.94 -4.23
CA GLN A 28 -10.33 -7.47 -3.59
C GLN A 28 -9.60 -6.48 -4.49
N LEU A 29 -9.54 -6.79 -5.79
CA LEU A 29 -8.88 -5.89 -6.75
C LEU A 29 -9.58 -4.54 -6.85
N ARG A 30 -10.93 -4.54 -6.86
CA ARG A 30 -11.68 -3.27 -6.88
C ARG A 30 -11.47 -2.47 -5.60
N SER A 31 -11.45 -3.15 -4.47
CA SER A 31 -11.20 -2.50 -3.17
C SER A 31 -9.81 -1.88 -3.13
N LEU A 32 -8.79 -2.60 -3.59
CA LEU A 32 -7.42 -2.08 -3.69
C LEU A 32 -7.33 -0.90 -4.65
N ALA A 33 -8.03 -0.98 -5.78
CA ALA A 33 -8.03 0.12 -6.75
C ALA A 33 -8.60 1.40 -6.14
N ARG A 34 -9.70 1.29 -5.40
CA ARG A 34 -10.28 2.44 -4.71
C ARG A 34 -9.33 3.02 -3.67
N PHE A 35 -8.65 2.16 -2.93
CA PHE A 35 -7.64 2.60 -1.96
C PHE A 35 -6.52 3.36 -2.64
N PHE A 36 -5.97 2.81 -3.74
CA PHE A 36 -4.88 3.47 -4.46
C PHE A 36 -5.31 4.82 -5.04
N LEU A 37 -6.50 4.89 -5.61
CA LEU A 37 -7.03 6.15 -6.14
C LEU A 37 -7.22 7.20 -5.04
N ALA A 38 -7.72 6.77 -3.88
CA ALA A 38 -7.88 7.66 -2.74
C ALA A 38 -6.52 8.19 -2.26
N GLN A 39 -5.49 7.35 -2.25
CA GLN A 39 -4.16 7.78 -1.84
C GLN A 39 -3.53 8.75 -2.84
N ALA A 40 -3.81 8.59 -4.13
CA ALA A 40 -3.35 9.55 -5.13
C ALA A 40 -3.92 10.95 -4.85
N VAL A 41 -5.19 11.04 -4.50
CA VAL A 41 -5.83 12.31 -4.13
C VAL A 41 -5.20 12.89 -2.87
N VAL A 42 -4.96 12.06 -1.86
CA VAL A 42 -4.31 12.50 -0.62
C VAL A 42 -2.91 13.07 -0.90
N GLN A 43 -2.14 12.40 -1.75
CA GLN A 43 -0.78 12.85 -2.09
C GLN A 43 -0.76 14.15 -2.87
N GLU A 44 -1.82 14.44 -3.62
CA GLU A 44 -1.96 15.72 -4.32
C GLU A 44 -2.27 16.87 -3.36
N SER A 45 -2.72 16.57 -2.14
CA SER A 45 -3.04 17.55 -1.13
C SER A 45 -1.77 18.01 -0.40
N ALA A 46 -1.68 19.30 -0.09
CA ALA A 46 -0.57 19.85 0.68
C ALA A 46 -0.55 19.35 2.13
N HIS A 47 -1.62 18.75 2.59
CA HIS A 47 -1.78 18.28 3.97
C HIS A 47 -1.99 16.76 4.05
N GLY A 48 -1.57 16.04 3.03
CA GLY A 48 -1.71 14.59 2.98
C GLY A 48 -0.84 13.90 4.03
N ALA A 49 -1.27 12.71 4.46
CA ALA A 49 -0.48 11.86 5.35
C ALA A 49 0.72 11.29 4.60
N ASP A 50 1.81 11.00 5.31
CA ASP A 50 3.01 10.44 4.70
C ASP A 50 2.86 8.99 4.28
N HIS A 51 1.94 8.23 4.90
CA HIS A 51 1.62 6.86 4.51
C HIS A 51 0.22 6.48 4.97
N ALA A 52 -0.33 5.42 4.37
CA ALA A 52 -1.63 4.90 4.72
C ALA A 52 -1.64 3.38 4.60
N HIS A 53 -2.35 2.72 5.50
CA HIS A 53 -2.53 1.28 5.53
C HIS A 53 -3.87 0.90 4.91
N TYR A 54 -3.85 -0.07 4.00
CA TYR A 54 -5.08 -0.55 3.38
C TYR A 54 -6.09 -1.04 4.41
N SER A 55 -5.64 -1.72 5.46
CA SER A 55 -6.53 -2.25 6.51
C SER A 55 -7.33 -1.17 7.23
N ASP A 56 -6.85 0.07 7.22
CA ASP A 56 -7.55 1.22 7.82
C ASP A 56 -8.50 1.90 6.85
N SER A 57 -8.52 1.48 5.58
CA SER A 57 -9.37 2.13 4.59
C SER A 57 -10.83 1.75 4.79
N ARG A 58 -11.71 2.64 4.33
CA ARG A 58 -13.15 2.53 4.54
C ARG A 58 -13.74 1.25 3.97
N ASP A 59 -13.25 0.84 2.80
CA ASP A 59 -13.78 -0.31 2.05
C ASP A 59 -12.85 -1.52 2.15
N ALA A 60 -11.96 -1.56 3.14
CA ALA A 60 -10.99 -2.64 3.25
C ALA A 60 -11.67 -4.00 3.39
N ILE A 61 -11.20 -4.95 2.61
CA ILE A 61 -11.60 -6.35 2.72
C ILE A 61 -10.53 -7.02 3.57
N PRO A 62 -10.91 -7.79 4.61
CA PRO A 62 -9.92 -8.48 5.44
C PRO A 62 -8.96 -9.31 4.59
N SER A 63 -7.67 -9.23 4.90
CA SER A 63 -6.62 -9.89 4.16
C SER A 63 -5.52 -10.33 5.11
N ASP A 64 -4.83 -11.40 4.77
CA ASP A 64 -3.65 -11.87 5.49
C ASP A 64 -2.44 -10.98 5.25
N VAL A 65 -2.52 -10.11 4.26
CA VAL A 65 -1.42 -9.25 3.84
C VAL A 65 -1.80 -7.80 4.06
N GLU A 66 -0.92 -7.04 4.71
CA GLU A 66 -1.08 -5.59 4.82
C GLU A 66 -0.46 -4.91 3.60
N ILE A 67 -1.16 -3.92 3.07
CA ILE A 67 -0.66 -3.09 1.97
C ILE A 67 -0.56 -1.66 2.47
N VAL A 68 0.61 -1.07 2.28
CA VAL A 68 0.90 0.29 2.73
C VAL A 68 1.29 1.11 1.51
N VAL A 69 0.71 2.29 1.40
CA VAL A 69 1.11 3.26 0.38
C VAL A 69 1.80 4.42 1.08
N ALA A 70 3.01 4.74 0.65
CA ALA A 70 3.79 5.83 1.21
C ALA A 70 4.00 6.92 0.16
N ASP A 71 3.94 8.17 0.58
CA ASP A 71 4.19 9.31 -0.30
C ASP A 71 5.71 9.50 -0.46
N PRO A 72 6.25 9.39 -1.68
CA PRO A 72 7.69 9.57 -1.90
C PRO A 72 8.19 10.93 -1.41
N ALA A 73 7.37 11.96 -1.49
CA ALA A 73 7.76 13.30 -1.07
C ALA A 73 8.04 13.39 0.44
N ALA A 74 7.37 12.55 1.24
CA ALA A 74 7.59 12.52 2.70
C ALA A 74 8.93 11.90 3.08
N PHE A 75 9.51 11.11 2.18
CA PHE A 75 10.76 10.36 2.44
C PHE A 75 11.93 10.84 1.57
N ALA A 76 11.69 11.81 0.70
CA ALA A 76 12.74 12.41 -0.12
C ALA A 76 13.51 13.43 0.72
N LYS A 77 14.78 13.19 0.93
CA LYS A 77 15.65 14.04 1.72
C LYS A 77 16.87 14.46 0.91
#